data_3e03367bc546dc997d1a7cfe3571e52d
#
_entry.id   3e03367bc546dc997d1a7cfe3571e52d
#
_cell.length_a   1.000
_cell.length_b   1.000
_cell.length_c   1.000
_cell.angle_alpha   90.00
_cell.angle_beta   90.00
_cell.angle_gamma   90.00
#
_symmetry.space_group_name_H-M   'P 1'
#
loop_
_entity.id
_entity.type
_entity.pdbx_description
1 polymer ?
#
loop_
_entity_poly.entity_id
_entity_poly.type
_entity_poly.pdbx_seq_one_letter_code
_entity_poly.pdbx_strand_id
1 'polypeptide(L)'
;AANGAQKFADDDSILAIGGSCLTSCTAAMLPITGDAEMPQLVVSSSAKSLTGISDYFFRMAVQDAAVGPQIANQFTKMGKTKAVTLYCNNDYGSGLKDSFNAQFEANGGQVLDSVPYQATDQDFAAILTTVKSLDPDCIALCGTTTDGALIIKQARQMGIEAPIMGQPGLYSQNVIDIAGDASEGLLCSGVFVAAGADEKGQEFVTKYGEKYSGEVPDGFAALAYDQMYVLADAAERAMKENGGELTRQTLAEALKATEYEGVTGTVTFDDNGDWVRDYLTLTVKDGKYVLYEE
;
A
#
# COMPACT_ATOMS: atom_id res chain seq x y z
N ALA A 1 -9.49 18.24 0.95
CA ALA A 1 -10.25 16.99 1.03
C ALA A 1 -11.66 17.25 1.57
N ALA A 2 -11.83 17.76 2.81
CA ALA A 2 -13.14 17.98 3.43
C ALA A 2 -14.13 18.81 2.56
N ASN A 3 -13.71 19.97 2.02
CA ASN A 3 -14.55 20.79 1.15
C ASN A 3 -14.99 20.06 -0.14
N GLY A 4 -14.14 19.17 -0.67
CA GLY A 4 -14.50 18.34 -1.82
C GLY A 4 -15.54 17.28 -1.45
N ALA A 5 -15.35 16.61 -0.30
CA ALA A 5 -16.31 15.64 0.22
C ALA A 5 -17.67 16.30 0.48
N GLN A 6 -17.70 17.49 1.08
CA GLN A 6 -18.95 18.23 1.32
C GLN A 6 -19.69 18.53 0.02
N LYS A 7 -18.96 19.01 -1.01
CA LYS A 7 -19.56 19.28 -2.32
C LYS A 7 -20.17 18.02 -2.94
N PHE A 8 -19.56 16.85 -2.77
CA PHE A 8 -20.10 15.59 -3.26
C PHE A 8 -21.28 15.10 -2.38
N ALA A 9 -21.20 15.33 -1.07
CA ALA A 9 -22.27 14.98 -0.14
C ALA A 9 -23.57 15.78 -0.41
N ASP A 10 -23.43 17.04 -0.80
CA ASP A 10 -24.54 17.96 -1.13
C ASP A 10 -25.21 17.65 -2.50
N ASP A 11 -24.63 16.75 -3.30
CA ASP A 11 -25.17 16.34 -4.61
C ASP A 11 -25.74 14.92 -4.52
N ASP A 12 -27.06 14.80 -4.52
CA ASP A 12 -27.76 13.51 -4.43
C ASP A 12 -27.51 12.58 -5.63
N SER A 13 -26.98 13.09 -6.73
CA SER A 13 -26.62 12.27 -7.89
C SER A 13 -25.31 11.52 -7.70
N ILE A 14 -24.49 11.91 -6.71
CA ILE A 14 -23.23 11.25 -6.35
C ILE A 14 -23.49 10.23 -5.25
N LEU A 15 -23.28 8.96 -5.59
CA LEU A 15 -23.62 7.83 -4.71
C LEU A 15 -22.42 7.28 -3.93
N ALA A 16 -21.21 7.49 -4.41
CA ALA A 16 -19.97 7.02 -3.76
C ALA A 16 -18.77 7.90 -4.12
N ILE A 17 -17.70 7.79 -3.34
CA ILE A 17 -16.41 8.42 -3.59
C ILE A 17 -15.33 7.35 -3.71
N GLY A 18 -14.62 7.32 -4.84
CA GLY A 18 -13.37 6.59 -5.02
C GLY A 18 -12.18 7.45 -4.59
N GLY A 19 -11.70 7.25 -3.37
CA GLY A 19 -10.59 8.04 -2.80
C GLY A 19 -10.84 8.46 -1.34
N SER A 20 -9.86 9.10 -0.66
CA SER A 20 -8.61 9.71 -1.11
C SER A 20 -7.43 8.72 -1.02
N CYS A 21 -6.29 9.12 -1.63
CA CYS A 21 -5.05 8.33 -1.54
C CYS A 21 -4.31 8.52 -0.21
N LEU A 22 -4.44 9.67 0.44
CA LEU A 22 -3.70 9.99 1.67
C LEU A 22 -4.58 9.77 2.91
N THR A 23 -4.05 9.10 3.91
CA THR A 23 -4.72 8.84 5.19
C THR A 23 -5.30 10.12 5.82
N SER A 24 -4.53 11.20 5.90
CA SER A 24 -4.99 12.48 6.49
C SER A 24 -6.15 13.11 5.71
N CYS A 25 -6.13 12.97 4.38
CA CYS A 25 -7.23 13.43 3.53
C CYS A 25 -8.49 12.57 3.74
N THR A 26 -8.34 11.26 3.79
CA THR A 26 -9.44 10.32 4.06
C THR A 26 -10.06 10.58 5.43
N ALA A 27 -9.23 10.71 6.47
CA ALA A 27 -9.69 11.03 7.83
C ALA A 27 -10.51 12.33 7.90
N ALA A 28 -10.11 13.36 7.13
CA ALA A 28 -10.86 14.61 7.04
C ALA A 28 -12.17 14.51 6.25
N MET A 29 -12.33 13.49 5.39
CA MET A 29 -13.54 13.26 4.60
C MET A 29 -14.57 12.39 5.36
N LEU A 30 -14.10 11.40 6.13
CA LEU A 30 -14.94 10.39 6.77
C LEU A 30 -16.10 10.93 7.62
N PRO A 31 -15.98 11.99 8.43
CA PRO A 31 -17.14 12.55 9.14
C PRO A 31 -18.23 13.02 8.17
N ILE A 32 -17.84 13.61 7.05
CA ILE A 32 -18.77 14.17 6.05
C ILE A 32 -19.44 13.05 5.26
N THR A 33 -18.66 12.08 4.77
CA THR A 33 -19.19 10.94 4.01
C THR A 33 -20.04 10.03 4.88
N GLY A 34 -19.67 9.85 6.16
CA GLY A 34 -20.44 9.10 7.14
C GLY A 34 -21.80 9.76 7.45
N ASP A 35 -21.81 11.06 7.73
CA ASP A 35 -23.06 11.82 7.99
C ASP A 35 -23.99 11.84 6.76
N ALA A 36 -23.42 11.80 5.55
CA ALA A 36 -24.16 11.76 4.30
C ALA A 36 -24.54 10.33 3.85
N GLU A 37 -24.24 9.31 4.66
CA GLU A 37 -24.43 7.88 4.34
C GLU A 37 -23.83 7.49 2.98
N MET A 38 -22.71 8.15 2.61
CA MET A 38 -22.06 8.01 1.30
C MET A 38 -20.90 7.04 1.36
N PRO A 39 -20.94 5.91 0.67
CA PRO A 39 -19.81 4.99 0.54
C PRO A 39 -18.54 5.68 0.07
N GLN A 40 -17.45 5.47 0.81
CA GLN A 40 -16.12 5.93 0.46
C GLN A 40 -15.19 4.71 0.34
N LEU A 41 -14.80 4.35 -0.88
CA LEU A 41 -13.86 3.26 -1.16
C LEU A 41 -12.48 3.81 -1.45
N VAL A 42 -11.47 3.38 -0.71
CA VAL A 42 -10.07 3.84 -0.85
C VAL A 42 -9.13 2.72 -1.25
N VAL A 43 -8.03 3.05 -1.95
CA VAL A 43 -7.04 2.08 -2.45
C VAL A 43 -5.66 2.21 -1.82
N SER A 44 -5.40 3.26 -1.03
CA SER A 44 -4.06 3.50 -0.48
C SER A 44 -4.01 4.11 0.92
N SER A 45 -5.14 4.50 1.50
CA SER A 45 -5.20 5.02 2.88
C SER A 45 -5.16 3.87 3.89
N SER A 46 -3.98 3.56 4.40
CA SER A 46 -3.65 2.30 5.09
C SER A 46 -3.62 2.37 6.62
N ALA A 47 -3.70 3.58 7.22
CA ALA A 47 -3.60 3.72 8.68
C ALA A 47 -4.70 2.98 9.43
N LYS A 48 -4.30 2.24 10.47
CA LYS A 48 -5.21 1.49 11.36
C LYS A 48 -6.27 2.39 12.01
N SER A 49 -5.95 3.66 12.24
CA SER A 49 -6.87 4.63 12.85
C SER A 49 -8.14 4.91 12.03
N LEU A 50 -8.18 4.50 10.75
CA LEU A 50 -9.37 4.65 9.91
C LEU A 50 -10.39 3.50 10.07
N THR A 51 -9.96 2.36 10.63
CA THR A 51 -10.80 1.18 10.81
C THR A 51 -11.95 1.46 11.78
N GLY A 52 -13.18 1.16 11.37
CA GLY A 52 -14.37 1.26 12.22
C GLY A 52 -14.85 2.69 12.53
N ILE A 53 -14.32 3.72 11.82
CA ILE A 53 -14.79 5.11 12.01
C ILE A 53 -16.20 5.33 11.41
N SER A 54 -16.51 4.65 10.31
CA SER A 54 -17.78 4.81 9.59
C SER A 54 -18.21 3.50 8.95
N ASP A 55 -19.48 3.18 9.01
CA ASP A 55 -20.11 2.03 8.31
C ASP A 55 -20.12 2.19 6.77
N TYR A 56 -19.79 3.38 6.29
CA TYR A 56 -19.73 3.74 4.88
C TYR A 56 -18.28 3.82 4.35
N PHE A 57 -17.32 3.40 5.17
CA PHE A 57 -15.91 3.36 4.76
C PHE A 57 -15.51 1.96 4.31
N PHE A 58 -14.88 1.88 3.14
CA PHE A 58 -14.35 0.65 2.56
C PHE A 58 -12.91 0.87 2.10
N ARG A 59 -12.05 -0.11 2.32
CA ARG A 59 -10.64 0.01 2.02
C ARG A 59 -10.08 -1.23 1.33
N MET A 60 -9.55 -1.03 0.12
CA MET A 60 -8.81 -2.05 -0.62
C MET A 60 -7.30 -2.00 -0.34
N ALA A 61 -6.80 -0.96 0.33
CA ALA A 61 -5.44 -0.95 0.86
C ALA A 61 -5.34 -1.89 2.06
N VAL A 62 -4.33 -2.76 2.06
CA VAL A 62 -4.01 -3.54 3.26
C VAL A 62 -3.49 -2.60 4.36
N GLN A 63 -3.88 -2.83 5.59
CA GLN A 63 -3.51 -1.96 6.71
C GLN A 63 -2.00 -1.96 6.97
N ASP A 64 -1.42 -0.81 7.36
CA ASP A 64 -0.02 -0.71 7.81
C ASP A 64 0.30 -1.69 8.93
N ALA A 65 -0.69 -1.99 9.78
CA ALA A 65 -0.58 -2.99 10.83
C ALA A 65 -0.26 -4.40 10.31
N ALA A 66 -0.52 -4.71 9.04
CA ALA A 66 -0.16 -5.98 8.41
C ALA A 66 1.17 -5.90 7.65
N VAL A 67 1.56 -4.72 7.14
CA VAL A 67 2.81 -4.53 6.38
C VAL A 67 4.05 -4.76 7.24
N GLY A 68 4.09 -4.14 8.43
CA GLY A 68 5.23 -4.30 9.35
C GLY A 68 5.47 -5.76 9.74
N PRO A 69 4.44 -6.49 10.20
CA PRO A 69 4.55 -7.92 10.47
C PRO A 69 4.99 -8.75 9.25
N GLN A 70 4.51 -8.43 8.05
CA GLN A 70 4.96 -9.14 6.83
C GLN A 70 6.46 -8.94 6.59
N ILE A 71 6.97 -7.70 6.67
CA ILE A 71 8.40 -7.40 6.51
C ILE A 71 9.22 -8.15 7.57
N ALA A 72 8.78 -8.12 8.84
CA ALA A 72 9.44 -8.81 9.93
C ALA A 72 9.48 -10.34 9.72
N ASN A 73 8.35 -10.93 9.33
CA ASN A 73 8.26 -12.36 9.05
C ASN A 73 9.13 -12.76 7.86
N GLN A 74 9.19 -11.93 6.81
CA GLN A 74 10.05 -12.20 5.65
C GLN A 74 11.52 -12.19 6.05
N PHE A 75 11.99 -11.21 6.80
CA PHE A 75 13.37 -11.20 7.29
C PHE A 75 13.67 -12.37 8.22
N THR A 76 12.71 -12.76 9.08
CA THR A 76 12.86 -13.95 9.92
C THR A 76 13.01 -15.23 9.09
N LYS A 77 12.22 -15.42 8.04
CA LYS A 77 12.35 -16.55 7.10
C LYS A 77 13.71 -16.55 6.40
N MET A 78 14.26 -15.37 6.09
CA MET A 78 15.61 -15.23 5.54
C MET A 78 16.72 -15.43 6.58
N GLY A 79 16.39 -15.81 7.81
CA GLY A 79 17.34 -16.02 8.90
C GLY A 79 17.99 -14.75 9.47
N LYS A 80 17.34 -13.58 9.25
CA LYS A 80 17.84 -12.30 9.76
C LYS A 80 17.45 -12.11 11.22
N THR A 81 18.37 -11.60 12.01
CA THR A 81 18.25 -11.49 13.48
C THR A 81 18.54 -10.10 14.02
N LYS A 82 19.18 -9.22 13.24
CA LYS A 82 19.57 -7.86 13.64
C LYS A 82 19.08 -6.85 12.60
N ALA A 83 18.10 -6.05 12.96
CA ALA A 83 17.51 -5.07 12.06
C ALA A 83 17.85 -3.64 12.48
N VAL A 84 17.96 -2.75 11.49
CA VAL A 84 17.79 -1.31 11.66
C VAL A 84 16.53 -0.90 10.92
N THR A 85 15.73 -0.03 11.54
CA THR A 85 14.56 0.58 10.89
C THR A 85 14.89 2.01 10.48
N LEU A 86 14.77 2.33 9.18
CA LEU A 86 14.80 3.70 8.66
C LEU A 86 13.36 4.14 8.42
N TYR A 87 12.94 5.25 9.02
CA TYR A 87 11.54 5.67 8.90
C TYR A 87 11.35 7.16 8.66
N CYS A 88 10.39 7.49 7.80
CA CYS A 88 9.94 8.86 7.62
C CYS A 88 9.27 9.35 8.90
N ASN A 89 9.68 10.50 9.43
CA ASN A 89 9.18 11.08 10.67
C ASN A 89 7.80 11.71 10.48
N ASN A 90 6.81 10.87 10.24
CA ASN A 90 5.39 11.20 10.16
C ASN A 90 4.56 10.03 10.72
N ASP A 91 3.24 10.20 10.82
CA ASP A 91 2.33 9.19 11.39
C ASP A 91 2.41 7.85 10.65
N TYR A 92 2.56 7.89 9.32
CA TYR A 92 2.69 6.69 8.50
C TYR A 92 3.98 5.93 8.81
N GLY A 93 5.14 6.59 8.66
CA GLY A 93 6.45 5.95 8.88
C GLY A 93 6.62 5.46 10.31
N SER A 94 6.12 6.23 11.29
CA SER A 94 6.16 5.85 12.72
C SER A 94 5.30 4.61 13.00
N GLY A 95 4.07 4.56 12.47
CA GLY A 95 3.18 3.40 12.65
C GLY A 95 3.74 2.13 12.02
N LEU A 96 4.29 2.23 10.81
CA LEU A 96 4.91 1.10 10.12
C LEU A 96 6.16 0.60 10.88
N LYS A 97 7.03 1.51 11.33
CA LYS A 97 8.19 1.21 12.17
C LYS A 97 7.76 0.47 13.45
N ASP A 98 6.74 0.98 14.16
CA ASP A 98 6.31 0.37 15.42
C ASP A 98 5.76 -1.05 15.20
N SER A 99 4.97 -1.26 14.14
CA SER A 99 4.42 -2.58 13.81
C SER A 99 5.50 -3.57 13.36
N PHE A 100 6.50 -3.12 12.59
CA PHE A 100 7.66 -3.93 12.22
C PHE A 100 8.48 -4.32 13.44
N ASN A 101 8.89 -3.33 14.25
CA ASN A 101 9.75 -3.56 15.43
C ASN A 101 9.11 -4.57 16.38
N ALA A 102 7.82 -4.36 16.72
CA ALA A 102 7.09 -5.26 17.62
C ALA A 102 7.06 -6.70 17.09
N GLN A 103 6.80 -6.90 15.81
CA GLN A 103 6.75 -8.25 15.23
C GLN A 103 8.14 -8.87 15.11
N PHE A 104 9.17 -8.09 14.71
CA PHE A 104 10.53 -8.60 14.56
C PHE A 104 11.12 -9.06 15.90
N GLU A 105 10.87 -8.31 16.97
CA GLU A 105 11.25 -8.69 18.33
C GLU A 105 10.45 -9.89 18.83
N ALA A 106 9.14 -9.96 18.53
CA ALA A 106 8.33 -11.14 18.86
C ALA A 106 8.81 -12.42 18.15
N ASN A 107 9.40 -12.29 16.97
CA ASN A 107 10.02 -13.39 16.24
C ASN A 107 11.43 -13.76 16.79
N GLY A 108 11.92 -13.07 17.82
CA GLY A 108 13.25 -13.30 18.43
C GLY A 108 14.37 -12.49 17.79
N GLY A 109 14.07 -11.56 16.89
CA GLY A 109 15.04 -10.61 16.32
C GLY A 109 15.38 -9.47 17.31
N GLN A 110 16.44 -8.73 17.00
CA GLN A 110 16.85 -7.54 17.71
C GLN A 110 16.80 -6.32 16.79
N VAL A 111 16.05 -5.29 17.18
CA VAL A 111 16.10 -3.98 16.54
C VAL A 111 17.26 -3.19 17.15
N LEU A 112 18.31 -2.96 16.37
CA LEU A 112 19.53 -2.28 16.83
C LEU A 112 19.29 -0.77 17.02
N ASP A 113 18.53 -0.16 16.10
CA ASP A 113 18.12 1.23 16.16
C ASP A 113 16.93 1.51 15.24
N SER A 114 16.24 2.61 15.49
CA SER A 114 15.18 3.16 14.64
C SER A 114 15.50 4.61 14.31
N VAL A 115 15.99 4.86 13.09
CA VAL A 115 16.58 6.13 12.67
C VAL A 115 15.57 6.95 11.85
N PRO A 116 15.12 8.12 12.37
CA PRO A 116 14.18 8.97 11.66
C PRO A 116 14.85 9.80 10.58
N TYR A 117 14.08 10.16 9.54
CA TYR A 117 14.42 11.15 8.54
C TYR A 117 13.18 11.96 8.12
N GLN A 118 13.36 13.06 7.39
CA GLN A 118 12.26 13.86 6.85
C GLN A 118 11.98 13.48 5.39
N ALA A 119 10.72 13.47 4.98
CA ALA A 119 10.33 13.17 3.59
C ALA A 119 10.93 14.14 2.56
N THR A 120 11.38 15.31 3.01
CA THR A 120 12.01 16.35 2.17
C THR A 120 13.53 16.20 2.05
N ASP A 121 14.13 15.29 2.83
CA ASP A 121 15.58 15.07 2.80
C ASP A 121 16.01 14.49 1.46
N GLN A 122 17.17 14.93 0.99
CA GLN A 122 17.79 14.47 -0.25
C GLN A 122 19.15 13.80 -0.02
N ASP A 123 19.76 14.05 1.13
CA ASP A 123 21.04 13.51 1.56
C ASP A 123 20.84 12.69 2.84
N PHE A 124 21.14 11.41 2.75
CA PHE A 124 20.97 10.44 3.83
C PHE A 124 22.32 9.92 4.36
N ALA A 125 23.45 10.50 3.94
CA ALA A 125 24.80 10.02 4.30
C ALA A 125 25.01 9.95 5.82
N ALA A 126 24.49 10.90 6.58
CA ALA A 126 24.64 10.92 8.04
C ALA A 126 23.93 9.72 8.70
N ILE A 127 22.66 9.47 8.38
CA ILE A 127 21.90 8.33 8.93
C ILE A 127 22.44 7.00 8.45
N LEU A 128 22.86 6.91 7.17
CA LEU A 128 23.45 5.70 6.59
C LEU A 128 24.83 5.39 7.21
N THR A 129 25.58 6.39 7.64
CA THR A 129 26.82 6.20 8.43
C THR A 129 26.49 5.51 9.76
N THR A 130 25.43 5.94 10.42
CA THR A 130 24.94 5.29 11.66
C THR A 130 24.53 3.84 11.37
N VAL A 131 23.70 3.61 10.35
CA VAL A 131 23.29 2.26 9.94
C VAL A 131 24.51 1.36 9.69
N LYS A 132 25.48 1.85 8.92
CA LYS A 132 26.71 1.10 8.61
C LYS A 132 27.52 0.74 9.86
N SER A 133 27.58 1.65 10.83
CA SER A 133 28.32 1.40 12.08
C SER A 133 27.66 0.37 13.00
N LEU A 134 26.34 0.18 12.89
CA LEU A 134 25.56 -0.81 13.62
C LEU A 134 25.67 -2.22 13.03
N ASP A 135 26.12 -2.33 11.78
CA ASP A 135 26.30 -3.58 11.05
C ASP A 135 25.05 -4.52 11.13
N PRO A 136 23.87 -4.02 10.70
CA PRO A 136 22.64 -4.82 10.70
C PRO A 136 22.69 -5.90 9.62
N ASP A 137 22.00 -7.01 9.84
CA ASP A 137 21.86 -8.06 8.82
C ASP A 137 20.60 -7.86 7.94
N CYS A 138 19.75 -6.89 8.24
CA CYS A 138 18.65 -6.41 7.41
C CYS A 138 18.22 -4.98 7.77
N ILE A 139 17.55 -4.30 6.84
CA ILE A 139 17.05 -2.93 6.98
C ILE A 139 15.58 -2.89 6.60
N ALA A 140 14.72 -2.48 7.56
CA ALA A 140 13.33 -2.15 7.28
C ALA A 140 13.22 -0.67 6.89
N LEU A 141 12.65 -0.40 5.70
CA LEU A 141 12.51 0.95 5.17
C LEU A 141 11.04 1.39 5.19
N CYS A 142 10.72 2.26 6.15
CA CYS A 142 9.37 2.76 6.43
C CYS A 142 9.21 4.20 5.91
N GLY A 143 9.17 4.36 4.60
CA GLY A 143 9.15 5.65 3.92
C GLY A 143 8.16 5.73 2.78
N THR A 144 8.44 6.58 1.80
CA THR A 144 7.67 6.71 0.58
C THR A 144 8.52 6.36 -0.65
N THR A 145 7.98 6.54 -1.85
CA THR A 145 8.64 6.13 -3.10
C THR A 145 9.98 6.86 -3.32
N THR A 146 9.97 8.20 -3.24
CA THR A 146 11.13 9.01 -3.63
C THR A 146 12.25 8.97 -2.61
N ASP A 147 11.94 9.20 -1.34
CA ASP A 147 12.91 9.12 -0.23
C ASP A 147 13.48 7.71 -0.10
N GLY A 148 12.61 6.69 -0.23
CA GLY A 148 13.06 5.30 -0.25
C GLY A 148 14.05 4.98 -1.35
N ALA A 149 13.77 5.42 -2.58
CA ALA A 149 14.68 5.22 -3.72
C ALA A 149 16.04 5.90 -3.52
N LEU A 150 16.06 7.11 -2.95
CA LEU A 150 17.29 7.84 -2.64
C LEU A 150 18.09 7.16 -1.53
N ILE A 151 17.42 6.67 -0.49
CA ILE A 151 18.06 5.90 0.60
C ILE A 151 18.71 4.63 0.05
N ILE A 152 17.98 3.86 -0.77
CA ILE A 152 18.50 2.63 -1.38
C ILE A 152 19.75 2.93 -2.20
N LYS A 153 19.69 3.95 -3.06
CA LYS A 153 20.82 4.38 -3.88
C LYS A 153 22.05 4.73 -3.05
N GLN A 154 21.87 5.59 -2.04
CA GLN A 154 22.98 6.05 -1.21
C GLN A 154 23.51 4.94 -0.29
N ALA A 155 22.66 4.05 0.20
CA ALA A 155 23.07 2.88 0.99
C ALA A 155 24.04 1.99 0.19
N ARG A 156 23.69 1.65 -1.05
CA ARG A 156 24.56 0.84 -1.92
C ARG A 156 25.87 1.57 -2.29
N GLN A 157 25.80 2.89 -2.55
CA GLN A 157 27.00 3.71 -2.78
C GLN A 157 27.95 3.73 -1.58
N MET A 158 27.41 3.64 -0.37
CA MET A 158 28.21 3.56 0.87
C MET A 158 28.66 2.14 1.20
N GLY A 159 28.35 1.14 0.36
CA GLY A 159 28.71 -0.27 0.56
C GLY A 159 27.91 -0.95 1.67
N ILE A 160 26.66 -0.55 1.91
CA ILE A 160 25.74 -1.27 2.77
C ILE A 160 25.06 -2.34 1.91
N GLU A 161 25.42 -3.60 2.14
CA GLU A 161 24.92 -4.75 1.38
C GLU A 161 23.73 -5.48 2.05
N ALA A 162 23.40 -5.12 3.28
CA ALA A 162 22.26 -5.70 3.99
C ALA A 162 20.99 -5.61 3.13
N PRO A 163 20.16 -6.67 3.06
CA PRO A 163 18.89 -6.63 2.35
C PRO A 163 18.00 -5.53 2.91
N ILE A 164 17.36 -4.80 2.00
CA ILE A 164 16.41 -3.73 2.31
C ILE A 164 15.03 -4.23 1.92
N MET A 165 14.07 -4.16 2.83
CA MET A 165 12.67 -4.41 2.53
C MET A 165 11.81 -3.25 3.03
N GLY A 166 10.82 -2.87 2.21
CA GLY A 166 9.89 -1.82 2.59
C GLY A 166 8.46 -2.09 2.12
N GLN A 167 7.66 -1.08 2.24
CA GLN A 167 6.22 -1.06 2.05
C GLN A 167 5.81 -1.00 0.54
N PRO A 168 4.51 -1.12 0.21
CA PRO A 168 4.04 -1.18 -1.19
C PRO A 168 4.41 0.02 -2.07
N GLY A 169 4.64 1.20 -1.50
CA GLY A 169 5.09 2.38 -2.25
C GLY A 169 6.48 2.24 -2.88
N LEU A 170 7.26 1.23 -2.45
CA LEU A 170 8.52 0.89 -3.12
C LEU A 170 8.31 0.05 -4.39
N TYR A 171 7.13 -0.50 -4.62
CA TYR A 171 6.77 -1.13 -5.88
C TYR A 171 6.38 -0.06 -6.90
N SER A 172 7.36 0.60 -7.49
CA SER A 172 7.18 1.68 -8.46
C SER A 172 8.35 1.76 -9.43
N GLN A 173 8.07 1.99 -10.71
CA GLN A 173 9.11 2.22 -11.72
C GLN A 173 10.03 3.39 -11.33
N ASN A 174 9.49 4.42 -10.68
CA ASN A 174 10.28 5.57 -10.19
C ASN A 174 11.38 5.14 -9.20
N VAL A 175 11.17 4.08 -8.42
CA VAL A 175 12.23 3.55 -7.53
C VAL A 175 13.39 3.01 -8.34
N ILE A 176 13.10 2.24 -9.38
CA ILE A 176 14.13 1.69 -10.28
C ILE A 176 14.84 2.82 -11.04
N ASP A 177 14.10 3.80 -11.54
CA ASP A 177 14.66 4.93 -12.31
C ASP A 177 15.58 5.81 -11.45
N ILE A 178 15.25 6.04 -10.18
CA ILE A 178 16.07 6.85 -9.24
C ILE A 178 17.25 6.05 -8.71
N ALA A 179 17.02 4.82 -8.26
CA ALA A 179 18.05 4.00 -7.62
C ALA A 179 19.00 3.32 -8.66
N GLY A 180 18.50 3.07 -9.87
CA GLY A 180 19.27 2.35 -10.89
C GLY A 180 19.65 0.94 -10.41
N ASP A 181 20.88 0.51 -10.70
CA ASP A 181 21.42 -0.81 -10.32
C ASP A 181 21.38 -1.04 -8.79
N ALA A 182 21.32 0.04 -7.99
CA ALA A 182 21.20 -0.06 -6.54
C ALA A 182 19.85 -0.65 -6.07
N SER A 183 18.83 -0.68 -6.94
CA SER A 183 17.54 -1.31 -6.66
C SER A 183 17.59 -2.84 -6.74
N GLU A 184 18.62 -3.42 -7.34
CA GLU A 184 18.70 -4.89 -7.48
C GLU A 184 18.68 -5.59 -6.11
N GLY A 185 17.83 -6.60 -5.98
CA GLY A 185 17.60 -7.30 -4.71
C GLY A 185 16.79 -6.53 -3.68
N LEU A 186 16.25 -5.34 -4.01
CA LEU A 186 15.28 -4.66 -3.16
C LEU A 186 14.07 -5.57 -2.95
N LEU A 187 13.61 -5.67 -1.70
CA LEU A 187 12.37 -6.35 -1.35
C LEU A 187 11.28 -5.32 -1.04
N CYS A 188 10.05 -5.59 -1.45
CA CYS A 188 8.91 -4.78 -1.05
C CYS A 188 7.63 -5.60 -0.94
N SER A 189 6.69 -5.08 -0.16
CA SER A 189 5.34 -5.61 -0.09
C SER A 189 4.56 -5.20 -1.34
N GLY A 190 3.68 -6.05 -1.84
CA GLY A 190 2.84 -5.73 -2.98
C GLY A 190 1.51 -6.46 -2.95
N VAL A 191 0.55 -5.97 -3.71
CA VAL A 191 -0.78 -6.60 -3.89
C VAL A 191 -0.98 -7.10 -5.32
N PHE A 192 -0.07 -6.72 -6.21
CA PHE A 192 -0.09 -7.06 -7.62
C PHE A 192 1.35 -7.08 -8.14
N VAL A 193 1.64 -7.89 -9.13
CA VAL A 193 2.89 -7.84 -9.89
C VAL A 193 2.57 -8.13 -11.36
N ALA A 194 2.97 -7.23 -12.24
CA ALA A 194 2.71 -7.36 -13.69
C ALA A 194 3.40 -8.58 -14.29
N ALA A 195 4.62 -8.88 -13.86
CA ALA A 195 5.34 -10.08 -14.26
C ALA A 195 4.79 -11.32 -13.54
N GLY A 196 4.15 -12.21 -14.27
CA GLY A 196 3.54 -13.41 -13.71
C GLY A 196 2.06 -13.26 -13.29
N ALA A 197 1.42 -12.15 -13.62
CA ALA A 197 -0.03 -12.01 -13.48
C ALA A 197 -0.77 -13.06 -14.32
N ASP A 198 -1.96 -13.46 -13.87
CA ASP A 198 -2.84 -14.36 -14.60
C ASP A 198 -3.36 -13.73 -15.91
N GLU A 199 -4.20 -14.44 -16.65
CA GLU A 199 -4.71 -13.98 -17.95
C GLU A 199 -5.41 -12.62 -17.85
N LYS A 200 -6.24 -12.42 -16.81
CA LYS A 200 -6.95 -11.16 -16.55
C LYS A 200 -5.98 -10.03 -16.21
N GLY A 201 -4.99 -10.31 -15.38
CA GLY A 201 -3.94 -9.37 -15.04
C GLY A 201 -3.06 -9.01 -16.22
N GLN A 202 -2.72 -9.97 -17.10
CA GLN A 202 -1.97 -9.70 -18.33
C GLN A 202 -2.78 -8.85 -19.33
N GLU A 203 -4.09 -9.05 -19.45
CA GLU A 203 -4.96 -8.19 -20.25
C GLU A 203 -4.95 -6.75 -19.72
N PHE A 204 -5.05 -6.57 -18.38
CA PHE A 204 -4.94 -5.25 -17.75
C PHE A 204 -3.59 -4.61 -18.04
N VAL A 205 -2.46 -5.32 -17.86
CA VAL A 205 -1.11 -4.82 -18.13
C VAL A 205 -0.98 -4.36 -19.58
N THR A 206 -1.50 -5.15 -20.51
CA THR A 206 -1.49 -4.81 -21.95
C THR A 206 -2.26 -3.54 -22.23
N LYS A 207 -3.51 -3.45 -21.78
CA LYS A 207 -4.37 -2.26 -21.96
C LYS A 207 -3.80 -1.01 -21.30
N TYR A 208 -3.19 -1.18 -20.12
CA TYR A 208 -2.52 -0.09 -19.41
C TYR A 208 -1.34 0.44 -20.24
N GLY A 209 -0.46 -0.43 -20.72
CA GLY A 209 0.67 -0.06 -21.56
C GLY A 209 0.25 0.63 -22.86
N GLU A 210 -0.80 0.14 -23.54
CA GLU A 210 -1.35 0.79 -24.73
C GLU A 210 -1.85 2.22 -24.44
N LYS A 211 -2.48 2.42 -23.28
CA LYS A 211 -3.03 3.72 -22.88
C LYS A 211 -1.97 4.70 -22.38
N TYR A 212 -0.95 4.21 -21.70
CA TYR A 212 0.09 5.01 -21.02
C TYR A 212 1.49 4.82 -21.64
N SER A 213 1.58 4.75 -22.97
CA SER A 213 2.84 4.81 -23.73
C SER A 213 3.87 3.73 -23.36
N GLY A 214 3.40 2.54 -23.01
CA GLY A 214 4.26 1.39 -22.67
C GLY A 214 4.61 1.30 -21.18
N GLU A 215 4.04 2.15 -20.33
CA GLU A 215 4.25 2.06 -18.87
C GLU A 215 3.70 0.73 -18.32
N VAL A 216 4.38 0.21 -17.31
CA VAL A 216 3.96 -0.98 -16.56
C VAL A 216 3.17 -0.55 -15.33
N PRO A 217 1.93 -1.07 -15.12
CA PRO A 217 1.14 -0.69 -13.96
C PRO A 217 1.78 -1.20 -12.67
N ASP A 218 1.78 -0.35 -11.65
CA ASP A 218 2.11 -0.71 -10.27
C ASP A 218 0.89 -1.25 -9.51
N GLY A 219 1.07 -1.59 -8.23
CA GLY A 219 0.00 -2.10 -7.40
C GLY A 219 -1.13 -1.09 -7.17
N PHE A 220 -0.84 0.22 -7.13
CA PHE A 220 -1.87 1.24 -6.97
C PHE A 220 -2.72 1.42 -8.22
N ALA A 221 -2.11 1.33 -9.40
CA ALA A 221 -2.84 1.33 -10.66
C ALA A 221 -3.79 0.12 -10.76
N ALA A 222 -3.33 -1.07 -10.35
CA ALA A 222 -4.15 -2.27 -10.31
C ALA A 222 -5.31 -2.17 -9.30
N LEU A 223 -5.04 -1.65 -8.09
CA LEU A 223 -6.07 -1.40 -7.09
C LEU A 223 -7.11 -0.37 -7.55
N ALA A 224 -6.67 0.71 -8.21
CA ALA A 224 -7.59 1.74 -8.74
C ALA A 224 -8.45 1.20 -9.89
N TYR A 225 -7.89 0.29 -10.69
CA TYR A 225 -8.65 -0.42 -11.72
C TYR A 225 -9.76 -1.28 -11.09
N ASP A 226 -9.39 -2.14 -10.15
CA ASP A 226 -10.35 -3.00 -9.46
C ASP A 226 -11.38 -2.20 -8.66
N GLN A 227 -11.00 -1.08 -8.04
CA GLN A 227 -11.91 -0.19 -7.32
C GLN A 227 -13.13 0.22 -8.15
N MET A 228 -12.91 0.57 -9.42
CA MET A 228 -14.00 0.98 -10.30
C MET A 228 -14.92 -0.18 -10.64
N TYR A 229 -14.38 -1.37 -10.82
CA TYR A 229 -15.18 -2.57 -11.09
C TYR A 229 -15.91 -3.07 -9.84
N VAL A 230 -15.30 -2.99 -8.67
CA VAL A 230 -15.96 -3.30 -7.38
C VAL A 230 -17.15 -2.37 -7.15
N LEU A 231 -17.00 -1.06 -7.41
CA LEU A 231 -18.10 -0.09 -7.30
C LEU A 231 -19.20 -0.38 -8.32
N ALA A 232 -18.84 -0.71 -9.56
CA ALA A 232 -19.81 -1.03 -10.62
C ALA A 232 -20.57 -2.32 -10.32
N ASP A 233 -19.88 -3.40 -9.91
CA ASP A 233 -20.47 -4.66 -9.52
C ASP A 233 -21.44 -4.50 -8.33
N ALA A 234 -21.01 -3.78 -7.30
CA ALA A 234 -21.87 -3.49 -6.14
C ALA A 234 -23.12 -2.70 -6.54
N ALA A 235 -22.98 -1.72 -7.45
CA ALA A 235 -24.11 -0.96 -7.95
C ALA A 235 -25.08 -1.83 -8.78
N GLU A 236 -24.57 -2.70 -9.64
CA GLU A 236 -25.40 -3.65 -10.42
C GLU A 236 -26.14 -4.63 -9.50
N ARG A 237 -25.49 -5.16 -8.47
CA ARG A 237 -26.14 -6.03 -7.47
C ARG A 237 -27.22 -5.29 -6.69
N ALA A 238 -26.93 -4.09 -6.19
CA ALA A 238 -27.87 -3.26 -5.49
C ALA A 238 -29.11 -2.96 -6.33
N MET A 239 -28.95 -2.55 -7.59
CA MET A 239 -30.05 -2.30 -8.50
C MET A 239 -30.91 -3.56 -8.75
N LYS A 240 -30.27 -4.70 -8.94
CA LYS A 240 -30.95 -5.97 -9.18
C LYS A 240 -31.81 -6.40 -7.99
N GLU A 241 -31.31 -6.21 -6.76
CA GLU A 241 -32.01 -6.59 -5.53
C GLU A 241 -33.12 -5.61 -5.16
N ASN A 242 -33.01 -4.34 -5.56
CA ASN A 242 -33.95 -3.28 -5.19
C ASN A 242 -34.85 -2.81 -6.35
N GLY A 243 -35.13 -3.68 -7.32
CA GLY A 243 -36.07 -3.38 -8.42
C GLY A 243 -35.65 -2.27 -9.36
N GLY A 244 -34.36 -2.00 -9.47
CA GLY A 244 -33.74 -0.98 -10.32
C GLY A 244 -33.41 0.33 -9.59
N GLU A 245 -33.72 0.43 -8.32
CA GLU A 245 -33.35 1.60 -7.48
C GLU A 245 -31.93 1.46 -6.94
N LEU A 246 -31.16 2.56 -7.01
CA LEU A 246 -29.80 2.65 -6.46
C LEU A 246 -29.70 3.88 -5.56
N THR A 247 -29.37 3.66 -4.29
CA THR A 247 -29.16 4.71 -3.28
C THR A 247 -27.78 4.53 -2.64
N ARG A 248 -27.29 5.53 -1.90
CA ARG A 248 -26.05 5.41 -1.11
C ARG A 248 -26.09 4.23 -0.16
N GLN A 249 -27.23 4.03 0.52
CA GLN A 249 -27.43 2.96 1.49
C GLN A 249 -27.40 1.58 0.81
N THR A 250 -28.18 1.37 -0.27
CA THR A 250 -28.20 0.08 -0.98
C THR A 250 -26.86 -0.25 -1.62
N LEU A 251 -26.11 0.77 -2.07
CA LEU A 251 -24.74 0.61 -2.54
C LEU A 251 -23.78 0.21 -1.40
N ALA A 252 -23.89 0.82 -0.21
CA ALA A 252 -23.08 0.45 0.94
C ALA A 252 -23.34 -1.01 1.38
N GLU A 253 -24.61 -1.43 1.43
CA GLU A 253 -24.98 -2.81 1.74
C GLU A 253 -24.41 -3.80 0.72
N ALA A 254 -24.48 -3.46 -0.57
CA ALA A 254 -23.89 -4.27 -1.62
C ALA A 254 -22.36 -4.32 -1.54
N LEU A 255 -21.69 -3.23 -1.16
CA LEU A 255 -20.24 -3.20 -0.93
C LEU A 255 -19.83 -4.11 0.23
N LYS A 256 -20.57 -4.14 1.35
CA LYS A 256 -20.31 -5.06 2.47
C LYS A 256 -20.36 -6.53 2.04
N ALA A 257 -21.20 -6.87 1.07
CA ALA A 257 -21.35 -8.22 0.53
C ALA A 257 -20.48 -8.48 -0.72
N THR A 258 -19.42 -7.69 -0.92
CA THR A 258 -18.54 -7.84 -2.09
C THR A 258 -17.76 -9.15 -2.02
N GLU A 259 -17.80 -9.89 -3.12
CA GLU A 259 -16.90 -11.00 -3.47
C GLU A 259 -16.59 -10.85 -4.96
N TYR A 260 -15.53 -10.09 -5.27
CA TYR A 260 -15.21 -9.70 -6.64
C TYR A 260 -13.83 -10.22 -7.03
N GLU A 261 -13.75 -10.95 -8.15
CA GLU A 261 -12.49 -11.42 -8.73
C GLU A 261 -11.87 -10.29 -9.56
N GLY A 262 -10.91 -9.57 -8.97
CA GLY A 262 -10.16 -8.49 -9.60
C GLY A 262 -8.86 -8.95 -10.24
N VAL A 263 -8.11 -7.99 -10.82
CA VAL A 263 -6.72 -8.22 -11.27
C VAL A 263 -5.75 -8.31 -10.10
N THR A 264 -6.16 -7.78 -8.94
CA THR A 264 -5.41 -7.87 -7.69
C THR A 264 -5.79 -9.11 -6.87
N GLY A 265 -6.64 -10.00 -7.37
CA GLY A 265 -7.22 -11.15 -6.70
C GLY A 265 -8.63 -10.89 -6.16
N THR A 266 -9.14 -11.82 -5.34
CA THR A 266 -10.49 -11.73 -4.77
C THR A 266 -10.57 -10.56 -3.78
N VAL A 267 -11.51 -9.66 -4.01
CA VAL A 267 -11.82 -8.53 -3.12
C VAL A 267 -13.02 -8.89 -2.25
N THR A 268 -12.80 -8.92 -0.94
CA THR A 268 -13.83 -9.07 0.09
C THR A 268 -13.58 -8.07 1.20
N PHE A 269 -14.60 -7.67 1.92
CA PHE A 269 -14.46 -6.78 3.06
C PHE A 269 -14.89 -7.47 4.37
N ASP A 270 -14.20 -7.16 5.47
CA ASP A 270 -14.61 -7.54 6.81
C ASP A 270 -15.73 -6.63 7.34
N ASP A 271 -16.19 -6.87 8.57
CA ASP A 271 -17.24 -6.08 9.22
C ASP A 271 -16.89 -4.59 9.39
N ASN A 272 -15.62 -4.22 9.26
CA ASN A 272 -15.14 -2.84 9.34
C ASN A 272 -14.95 -2.20 7.96
N GLY A 273 -15.25 -2.91 6.87
CA GLY A 273 -15.00 -2.47 5.51
C GLY A 273 -13.53 -2.58 5.06
N ASP A 274 -12.69 -3.30 5.80
CA ASP A 274 -11.29 -3.53 5.45
C ASP A 274 -11.15 -4.78 4.58
N TRP A 275 -10.33 -4.69 3.51
CA TRP A 275 -10.00 -5.84 2.69
C TRP A 275 -9.07 -6.80 3.42
N VAL A 276 -9.49 -8.06 3.51
CA VAL A 276 -8.74 -9.12 4.18
C VAL A 276 -7.92 -9.90 3.17
N ARG A 277 -6.62 -9.63 3.13
CA ARG A 277 -5.66 -10.41 2.32
C ARG A 277 -4.24 -10.29 2.84
N ASP A 278 -3.39 -11.20 2.39
CA ASP A 278 -1.96 -11.14 2.60
C ASP A 278 -1.26 -10.35 1.49
N TYR A 279 -0.17 -9.68 1.82
CA TYR A 279 0.73 -9.07 0.84
C TYR A 279 1.59 -10.13 0.15
N LEU A 280 1.90 -9.87 -1.11
CA LEU A 280 2.97 -10.54 -1.83
C LEU A 280 4.32 -9.95 -1.39
N THR A 281 5.37 -10.76 -1.36
CA THR A 281 6.74 -10.24 -1.32
C THR A 281 7.28 -10.17 -2.74
N LEU A 282 7.72 -8.99 -3.14
CA LEU A 282 8.30 -8.70 -4.44
C LEU A 282 9.78 -8.41 -4.29
N THR A 283 10.53 -8.64 -5.36
CA THR A 283 11.94 -8.23 -5.46
C THR A 283 12.22 -7.59 -6.80
N VAL A 284 13.27 -6.77 -6.87
CA VAL A 284 13.83 -6.29 -8.14
C VAL A 284 14.85 -7.28 -8.63
N LYS A 285 14.66 -7.78 -9.85
CA LYS A 285 15.59 -8.67 -10.55
C LYS A 285 15.72 -8.24 -12.00
N ASP A 286 16.95 -8.03 -12.46
CA ASP A 286 17.24 -7.54 -13.82
C ASP A 286 16.47 -6.25 -14.15
N GLY A 287 16.37 -5.33 -13.16
CA GLY A 287 15.68 -4.05 -13.29
C GLY A 287 14.15 -4.16 -13.40
N LYS A 288 13.53 -5.25 -12.95
CA LYS A 288 12.08 -5.48 -12.97
C LYS A 288 11.61 -6.05 -11.65
N TYR A 289 10.40 -5.67 -11.24
CA TYR A 289 9.74 -6.31 -10.11
C TYR A 289 9.20 -7.69 -10.51
N VAL A 290 9.52 -8.67 -9.70
CA VAL A 290 9.05 -10.06 -9.82
C VAL A 290 8.61 -10.57 -8.44
N LEU A 291 7.87 -11.67 -8.40
CA LEU A 291 7.63 -12.36 -7.13
C LEU A 291 8.97 -12.80 -6.52
N TYR A 292 9.11 -12.60 -5.21
CA TYR A 292 10.25 -13.13 -4.48
C TYR A 292 10.05 -14.64 -4.27
N GLU A 293 10.97 -15.43 -4.78
CA GLU A 293 11.05 -16.88 -4.56
C GLU A 293 12.17 -17.14 -3.55
N GLU A 294 11.89 -17.93 -2.51
CA GLU A 294 12.86 -18.32 -1.45
C GLU A 294 13.95 -19.26 -1.97
#